data_cbc7a6e59527fb04700a175a3624c19c
#
_entry.id   cbc7a6e59527fb04700a175a3624c19c
#
_cell.length_a   1.000
_cell.length_b   1.000
_cell.length_c   1.000
_cell.angle_alpha   90.00
_cell.angle_beta   90.00
_cell.angle_gamma   90.00
#
_symmetry.space_group_name_H-M   'P 1'
#
loop_
_entity.id
_entity.type
_entity.pdbx_description
1 polymer ?
#
loop_
_entity_poly.entity_id
_entity_poly.type
_entity_poly.pdbx_seq_one_letter_code
_entity_poly.pdbx_strand_id
1 'polypeptide(L)'
;ARYRAFLSMELGVSVEDISAMLLGGHGDTMVPIPSCTSVGGIPITQLIKPERLEEIVVRTRNGGAEIVSLLKTGSAYYAPAAATAQMVEAVVRDQKRLIPCAAYCDKEYGVGGFYVGVPVILGTNGVEKII
;
A
#
# COMPACT_ATOMS: atom_id res chain seq x y z
N ALA A 1 -3.22 -1.24 -3.09
CA ALA A 1 -3.77 -1.55 -4.43
C ALA A 1 -3.68 -0.34 -5.37
N ARG A 2 -4.32 0.82 -5.07
CA ARG A 2 -4.42 1.97 -5.99
C ARG A 2 -3.06 2.58 -6.39
N TYR A 3 -2.14 2.75 -5.46
CA TYR A 3 -0.79 3.26 -5.77
C TYR A 3 -0.07 2.39 -6.81
N ARG A 4 -0.11 1.06 -6.64
CA ARG A 4 0.43 0.12 -7.64
C ARG A 4 -0.27 0.27 -9.01
N ALA A 5 -1.60 0.42 -9.01
CA ALA A 5 -2.35 0.59 -10.25
C ALA A 5 -1.97 1.88 -10.99
N PHE A 6 -1.82 3.01 -10.29
CA PHE A 6 -1.41 4.26 -10.92
C PHE A 6 0.03 4.23 -11.43
N LEU A 7 0.96 3.59 -10.71
CA LEU A 7 2.32 3.37 -11.20
C LEU A 7 2.34 2.46 -12.43
N SER A 8 1.52 1.40 -12.43
CA SER A 8 1.36 0.50 -13.58
C SER A 8 0.86 1.25 -14.83
N MET A 9 -0.14 2.09 -14.68
CA MET A 9 -0.66 2.92 -15.78
C MET A 9 0.38 3.91 -16.31
N GLU A 10 1.16 4.52 -15.42
CA GLU A 10 2.18 5.50 -15.80
C GLU A 10 3.32 4.87 -16.60
N LEU A 11 3.76 3.68 -16.19
CA LEU A 11 4.92 3.01 -16.78
C LEU A 11 4.56 2.03 -17.88
N GLY A 12 3.28 1.67 -18.04
CA GLY A 12 2.85 0.66 -19.00
C GLY A 12 3.33 -0.75 -18.65
N VAL A 13 3.50 -1.07 -17.36
CA VAL A 13 3.98 -2.37 -16.87
C VAL A 13 2.90 -3.10 -16.09
N SER A 14 3.08 -4.41 -15.89
CA SER A 14 2.18 -5.20 -15.04
C SER A 14 2.17 -4.71 -13.59
N VAL A 15 1.01 -4.67 -12.97
CA VAL A 15 0.86 -4.38 -11.54
C VAL A 15 1.56 -5.43 -10.66
N GLU A 16 1.77 -6.62 -11.18
CA GLU A 16 2.47 -7.70 -10.47
C GLU A 16 3.97 -7.43 -10.30
N ASP A 17 4.57 -6.65 -11.21
CA ASP A 17 5.98 -6.29 -11.14
C ASP A 17 6.27 -5.13 -10.18
N ILE A 18 5.22 -4.52 -9.63
CA ILE A 18 5.34 -3.35 -8.75
C ILE A 18 5.32 -3.77 -7.29
N SER A 19 6.44 -3.59 -6.62
CA SER A 19 6.53 -3.63 -5.16
C SER A 19 6.41 -2.20 -4.62
N ALA A 20 5.34 -1.92 -3.89
CA ALA A 20 5.07 -0.57 -3.40
C ALA A 20 4.81 -0.56 -1.90
N MET A 21 5.51 0.32 -1.19
CA MET A 21 5.34 0.52 0.24
C MET A 21 4.53 1.78 0.50
N LEU A 22 3.48 1.63 1.31
CA LEU A 22 2.55 2.70 1.66
C LEU A 22 2.15 2.51 3.11
N LEU A 23 2.53 3.44 3.95
CA LEU A 23 2.45 3.37 5.41
C LEU A 23 1.48 4.40 5.97
N GLY A 24 1.42 4.49 7.30
CA GLY A 24 0.63 5.50 8.02
C GLY A 24 -0.85 5.16 8.09
N GLY A 25 -1.68 6.18 8.00
CA GLY A 25 -3.14 6.06 8.07
C GLY A 25 -3.77 5.81 6.71
N HIS A 26 -5.08 6.04 6.63
CA HIS A 26 -5.86 5.93 5.41
C HIS A 26 -6.31 7.32 4.94
N GLY A 27 -6.29 7.56 3.63
CA GLY A 27 -6.62 8.87 3.08
C GLY A 27 -5.48 9.88 3.22
N ASP A 28 -5.76 11.06 3.78
CA ASP A 28 -4.80 12.18 3.85
C ASP A 28 -3.56 11.87 4.70
N THR A 29 -3.68 10.96 5.65
CA THR A 29 -2.59 10.52 6.53
C THR A 29 -1.77 9.36 5.94
N MET A 30 -2.03 8.98 4.70
CA MET A 30 -1.30 7.97 3.94
C MET A 30 0.09 8.48 3.56
N VAL A 31 1.11 7.66 3.78
CA VAL A 31 2.51 7.99 3.50
C VAL A 31 3.09 6.99 2.51
N PRO A 32 3.05 7.27 1.21
CA PRO A 32 3.80 6.50 0.22
C PRO A 32 5.31 6.66 0.45
N ILE A 33 6.05 5.56 0.30
CA ILE A 33 7.50 5.54 0.50
C ILE A 33 8.19 5.25 -0.85
N PRO A 34 8.53 6.27 -1.65
CA PRO A 34 9.17 6.06 -2.94
C PRO A 34 10.50 5.30 -2.86
N SER A 35 11.29 5.53 -1.82
CA SER A 35 12.57 4.82 -1.61
C SER A 35 12.42 3.32 -1.39
N CYS A 36 11.23 2.87 -0.96
CA CYS A 36 10.88 1.45 -0.79
C CYS A 36 9.92 0.95 -1.88
N THR A 37 9.79 1.70 -2.98
CA THR A 37 8.93 1.33 -4.10
C THR A 37 9.79 1.02 -5.31
N SER A 38 9.57 -0.15 -5.94
CA SER A 38 10.33 -0.60 -7.10
C SER A 38 9.45 -1.29 -8.13
N VAL A 39 9.96 -1.38 -9.35
CA VAL A 39 9.36 -2.13 -10.46
C VAL A 39 10.39 -3.12 -10.97
N GLY A 40 10.12 -4.41 -10.83
CA GLY A 40 11.09 -5.45 -11.18
C GLY A 40 12.44 -5.30 -10.45
N GLY A 41 12.43 -4.72 -9.25
CA GLY A 41 13.63 -4.41 -8.47
C GLY A 41 14.29 -3.05 -8.79
N ILE A 42 13.85 -2.34 -9.83
CA ILE A 42 14.37 -1.01 -10.19
C ILE A 42 13.66 0.04 -9.30
N PRO A 43 14.39 0.88 -8.56
CA PRO A 43 13.78 1.92 -7.76
C PRO A 43 12.87 2.85 -8.58
N ILE A 44 11.68 3.16 -8.07
CA ILE A 44 10.72 4.00 -8.79
C ILE A 44 11.27 5.40 -9.12
N THR A 45 12.15 5.91 -8.28
CA THR A 45 12.81 7.22 -8.45
C THR A 45 13.76 7.27 -9.65
N GLN A 46 14.15 6.13 -10.21
CA GLN A 46 14.92 6.05 -11.46
C GLN A 46 14.02 5.97 -12.71
N LEU A 47 12.74 5.63 -12.53
CA LEU A 47 11.81 5.40 -13.62
C LEU A 47 10.84 6.59 -13.84
N ILE A 48 10.52 7.32 -12.78
CA ILE A 48 9.56 8.44 -12.81
C ILE A 48 10.22 9.68 -12.23
N LYS A 49 10.02 10.82 -12.90
CA LYS A 49 10.51 12.11 -12.41
C LYS A 49 9.84 12.49 -11.08
N PRO A 50 10.54 13.19 -10.17
CA PRO A 50 10.02 13.52 -8.84
C PRO A 50 8.66 14.24 -8.89
N GLU A 51 8.50 15.20 -9.79
CA GLU A 51 7.27 15.99 -9.92
C GLU A 51 6.08 15.10 -10.31
N ARG A 52 6.31 14.18 -11.26
CA ARG A 52 5.27 13.25 -11.70
C ARG A 52 4.93 12.21 -10.63
N LEU A 53 5.93 11.77 -9.89
CA LEU A 53 5.72 10.84 -8.78
C LEU A 53 4.87 11.48 -7.68
N GLU A 54 5.08 12.76 -7.37
CA GLU A 54 4.26 13.50 -6.40
C GLU A 54 2.81 13.63 -6.86
N GLU A 55 2.55 13.90 -8.15
CA GLU A 55 1.18 13.90 -8.69
C GLU A 55 0.49 12.55 -8.49
N ILE A 56 1.20 11.43 -8.72
CA ILE A 56 0.68 10.08 -8.50
C ILE A 56 0.40 9.84 -7.01
N VAL A 57 1.25 10.33 -6.13
CA VAL A 57 1.06 10.24 -4.67
C VAL A 57 -0.21 11.00 -4.25
N VAL A 58 -0.38 12.23 -4.72
CA VAL A 58 -1.58 13.05 -4.44
C VAL A 58 -2.83 12.35 -4.97
N ARG A 59 -2.81 11.84 -6.19
CA ARG A 59 -3.92 11.08 -6.75
C ARG A 59 -4.22 9.82 -5.94
N THR A 60 -3.20 9.14 -5.43
CA THR A 60 -3.35 7.93 -4.59
C THR A 60 -4.10 8.24 -3.29
N ARG A 61 -3.75 9.35 -2.64
CA ARG A 61 -4.44 9.81 -1.42
C ARG A 61 -5.91 10.07 -1.69
N ASN A 62 -6.24 10.69 -2.81
CA ASN A 62 -7.59 11.06 -3.22
C ASN A 62 -8.35 9.94 -3.97
N GLY A 63 -7.70 8.84 -4.31
CA GLY A 63 -8.24 7.79 -5.20
C GLY A 63 -9.53 7.12 -4.69
N GLY A 64 -9.79 7.11 -3.39
CA GLY A 64 -11.07 6.64 -2.84
C GLY A 64 -12.21 7.60 -3.17
N ALA A 65 -12.01 8.89 -2.94
CA ALA A 65 -12.96 9.94 -3.27
C ALA A 65 -13.21 10.04 -4.79
N GLU A 66 -12.15 9.90 -5.61
CA GLU A 66 -12.27 9.84 -7.08
C GLU A 66 -13.23 8.74 -7.53
N ILE A 67 -13.08 7.51 -7.01
CA ILE A 67 -13.96 6.38 -7.35
C ILE A 67 -15.39 6.63 -6.90
N VAL A 68 -15.60 7.08 -5.66
CA VAL A 68 -16.94 7.36 -5.13
C VAL A 68 -17.65 8.45 -5.92
N SER A 69 -16.93 9.50 -6.36
CA SER A 69 -17.48 10.57 -7.18
C SER A 69 -17.94 10.09 -8.56
N LEU A 70 -17.22 9.12 -9.14
CA LEU A 70 -17.57 8.51 -10.43
C LEU A 70 -18.75 7.53 -10.31
N LEU A 71 -18.79 6.76 -9.24
CA LEU A 71 -19.88 5.79 -8.99
C LEU A 71 -21.20 6.48 -8.58
N LYS A 72 -21.11 7.68 -7.99
CA LYS A 72 -22.23 8.47 -7.44
C LYS A 72 -22.96 7.82 -6.28
N THR A 73 -22.97 6.51 -6.20
CA THR A 73 -23.58 5.71 -5.11
C THR A 73 -22.62 4.61 -4.68
N GLY A 74 -22.62 4.25 -3.40
CA GLY A 74 -21.81 3.17 -2.86
C GLY A 74 -20.42 3.62 -2.43
N SER A 75 -19.47 2.69 -2.46
CA SER A 75 -18.11 2.85 -1.94
C SER A 75 -17.06 2.27 -2.91
N ALA A 76 -15.79 2.52 -2.65
CA ALA A 76 -14.68 1.97 -3.44
C ALA A 76 -14.37 0.52 -3.02
N TYR A 77 -15.25 -0.42 -3.31
CA TYR A 77 -15.21 -1.80 -2.80
C TYR A 77 -14.02 -2.63 -3.26
N TYR A 78 -13.65 -2.56 -4.54
CA TYR A 78 -12.74 -3.53 -5.16
C TYR A 78 -11.32 -3.48 -4.63
N ALA A 79 -10.75 -2.29 -4.42
CA ALA A 79 -9.40 -2.18 -3.89
C ALA A 79 -9.28 -2.67 -2.44
N PRO A 80 -10.21 -2.34 -1.52
CA PRO A 80 -10.26 -2.96 -0.19
C PRO A 80 -10.45 -4.46 -0.23
N ALA A 81 -11.35 -4.97 -1.09
CA ALA A 81 -11.59 -6.41 -1.23
C ALA A 81 -10.33 -7.15 -1.67
N ALA A 82 -9.62 -6.64 -2.68
CA ALA A 82 -8.36 -7.24 -3.15
C ALA A 82 -7.27 -7.22 -2.07
N ALA A 83 -7.15 -6.12 -1.31
CA ALA A 83 -6.19 -6.03 -0.20
C ALA A 83 -6.53 -7.03 0.92
N THR A 84 -7.81 -7.14 1.27
CA THR A 84 -8.27 -8.10 2.29
C THR A 84 -8.03 -9.53 1.84
N ALA A 85 -8.35 -9.88 0.59
CA ALA A 85 -8.11 -11.21 0.03
C ALA A 85 -6.62 -11.58 0.09
N GLN A 86 -5.72 -10.65 -0.25
CA GLN A 86 -4.28 -10.85 -0.15
C GLN A 86 -3.83 -11.13 1.29
N MET A 87 -4.38 -10.42 2.27
CA MET A 87 -4.06 -10.65 3.68
C MET A 87 -4.59 -12.02 4.16
N VAL A 88 -5.83 -12.35 3.81
CA VAL A 88 -6.44 -13.65 4.15
C VAL A 88 -5.61 -14.79 3.55
N GLU A 89 -5.22 -14.69 2.29
CA GLU A 89 -4.37 -15.69 1.64
C GLU A 89 -3.02 -15.85 2.34
N ALA A 90 -2.39 -14.74 2.73
CA ALA A 90 -1.11 -14.76 3.45
C ALA A 90 -1.22 -15.52 4.79
N VAL A 91 -2.33 -15.33 5.52
CA VAL A 91 -2.58 -16.01 6.79
C VAL A 91 -2.92 -17.49 6.59
N VAL A 92 -3.89 -17.78 5.73
CA VAL A 92 -4.41 -19.16 5.53
C VAL A 92 -3.35 -20.09 4.95
N ARG A 93 -2.47 -19.57 4.07
CA ARG A 93 -1.39 -20.34 3.44
C ARG A 93 -0.03 -20.19 4.11
N ASP A 94 0.02 -19.49 5.23
CA ASP A 94 1.28 -19.19 5.95
C ASP A 94 2.39 -18.64 5.06
N GLN A 95 2.05 -17.67 4.20
CA GLN A 95 2.97 -17.20 3.16
C GLN A 95 4.11 -16.33 3.70
N LYS A 96 4.07 -15.88 4.96
CA LYS A 96 5.06 -14.99 5.57
C LYS A 96 5.30 -13.72 4.72
N ARG A 97 4.20 -13.14 4.20
CA ARG A 97 4.28 -11.98 3.31
C ARG A 97 4.73 -10.73 4.04
N LEU A 98 5.69 -10.03 3.45
CA LEU A 98 6.04 -8.67 3.89
C LEU A 98 5.12 -7.69 3.19
N ILE A 99 4.14 -7.19 3.92
CA ILE A 99 3.14 -6.22 3.42
C ILE A 99 2.83 -5.14 4.47
N PRO A 100 2.43 -3.93 4.05
CA PRO A 100 2.00 -2.90 5.00
C PRO A 100 0.61 -3.23 5.54
N CYS A 101 0.51 -3.31 6.85
CA CYS A 101 -0.76 -3.52 7.57
C CYS A 101 -0.86 -2.56 8.74
N ALA A 102 -2.09 -2.26 9.17
CA ALA A 102 -2.33 -1.61 10.45
C ALA A 102 -2.01 -2.62 11.56
N ALA A 103 -0.92 -2.39 12.27
CA ALA A 103 -0.49 -3.21 13.40
C ALA A 103 -0.41 -2.35 14.67
N TYR A 104 -0.63 -2.98 15.82
CA TYR A 104 -0.42 -2.32 17.10
C TYR A 104 1.08 -2.14 17.32
N CYS A 105 1.51 -0.89 17.43
CA CYS A 105 2.89 -0.54 17.77
C CYS A 105 2.97 -0.24 19.28
N ASP A 106 3.91 -0.85 19.95
CA ASP A 106 4.21 -0.57 21.36
C ASP A 106 5.26 0.53 21.50
N LYS A 107 6.34 0.44 20.74
CA LYS A 107 7.44 1.41 20.70
C LYS A 107 8.20 1.45 19.35
N GLU A 108 7.74 0.66 18.41
CA GLU A 108 8.35 0.58 17.07
C GLU A 108 8.28 1.95 16.39
N TYR A 109 9.34 2.35 15.71
CA TYR A 109 9.51 3.67 15.06
C TYR A 109 9.41 4.86 16.03
N GLY A 110 9.59 4.64 17.33
CA GLY A 110 9.46 5.69 18.34
C GLY A 110 8.02 6.13 18.62
N VAL A 111 7.05 5.32 18.20
CA VAL A 111 5.63 5.51 18.46
C VAL A 111 5.05 4.30 19.17
N GLY A 112 3.97 4.47 19.94
CA GLY A 112 3.36 3.34 20.62
C GLY A 112 2.00 3.65 21.21
N GLY A 113 1.30 2.56 21.60
CA GLY A 113 -0.01 2.64 22.20
C GLY A 113 -1.18 2.75 21.21
N PHE A 114 -0.95 2.55 19.89
CA PHE A 114 -2.00 2.62 18.88
C PHE A 114 -1.68 1.80 17.63
N TYR A 115 -2.70 1.58 16.81
CA TYR A 115 -2.56 0.94 15.51
C TYR A 115 -2.14 1.94 14.44
N VAL A 116 -1.13 1.58 13.65
CA VAL A 116 -0.65 2.37 12.51
C VAL A 116 -0.19 1.47 11.39
N GLY A 117 -0.26 1.97 10.15
CA GLY A 117 0.22 1.24 8.97
C GLY A 117 1.73 1.18 8.95
N VAL A 118 2.27 -0.02 9.16
CA VAL A 118 3.71 -0.33 9.18
C VAL A 118 3.99 -1.58 8.35
N PRO A 119 5.24 -1.80 7.88
CA PRO A 119 5.59 -3.05 7.22
C PRO A 119 5.62 -4.19 8.24
N VAL A 120 4.93 -5.28 7.93
CA VAL A 120 4.85 -6.45 8.79
C VAL A 120 5.10 -7.73 8.02
N ILE A 121 5.57 -8.76 8.72
CA ILE A 121 5.49 -10.13 8.23
C ILE A 121 4.15 -10.71 8.68
N LEU A 122 3.31 -11.06 7.69
CA LEU A 122 1.99 -11.64 7.90
C LEU A 122 1.99 -13.12 7.53
N GLY A 123 1.68 -13.96 8.49
CA GLY A 123 1.60 -15.42 8.33
C GLY A 123 0.44 -16.00 9.15
N THR A 124 0.48 -17.30 9.40
CA THR A 124 -0.62 -18.03 10.04
C THR A 124 -1.00 -17.50 11.42
N ASN A 125 -0.06 -16.88 12.13
CA ASN A 125 -0.29 -16.27 13.46
C ASN A 125 -0.73 -14.80 13.38
N GLY A 126 -1.11 -14.31 12.19
CA GLY A 126 -1.40 -12.89 11.96
C GLY A 126 -0.11 -12.09 11.77
N VAL A 127 0.00 -10.93 12.43
CA VAL A 127 1.24 -10.12 12.44
C VAL A 127 2.28 -10.82 13.29
N GLU A 128 3.29 -11.40 12.65
CA GLU A 128 4.35 -12.13 13.33
C GLU A 128 5.55 -11.26 13.69
N LYS A 129 5.79 -10.21 12.91
CA LYS A 129 6.87 -9.25 13.14
C LYS A 129 6.57 -7.91 12.47
N ILE A 130 6.86 -6.81 13.16
CA ILE A 130 6.99 -5.46 12.59
C ILE A 130 8.46 -5.29 12.13
N ILE A 131 8.67 -4.72 10.94
CA ILE A 131 10.01 -4.60 10.31
C ILE A 131 10.54 -3.18 10.51
#